data_919c4c9c18662edbcb38794fa34ed4fa
#
_entry.id   919c4c9c18662edbcb38794fa34ed4fa
#
_cell.length_a   1.000
_cell.length_b   1.000
_cell.length_c   1.000
_cell.angle_alpha   90.00
_cell.angle_beta   90.00
_cell.angle_gamma   90.00
#
_symmetry.space_group_name_H-M   'P 1'
#
loop_
_entity.id
_entity.type
_entity.pdbx_description
1 polymer ?
#
loop_
_entity_poly.entity_id
_entity_poly.type
_entity_poly.pdbx_seq_one_letter_code
_entity_poly.pdbx_strand_id
1 'polypeptide(L)'
;MILTTTPQIEGHTIREYKGVVTGETIIGANFVKDFFAGIRDIVGGRSGSYEKVLIEAKETSMREMTDRAQRLGANAIVGIDIDYETIGQNGSMLMVATSGTAVVID
;
A
#
# COMPACT_ATOMS: atom_id res chain seq x y z
N MET A 1 3.12 -15.55 3.60
CA MET A 1 1.74 -15.24 3.17
C MET A 1 1.75 -14.86 1.69
N ILE A 2 0.82 -15.37 0.92
CA ILE A 2 0.67 -15.01 -0.49
C ILE A 2 -0.15 -13.73 -0.60
N LEU A 3 0.36 -12.74 -1.33
CA LEU A 3 -0.30 -11.47 -1.59
C LEU A 3 -0.50 -11.34 -3.10
N THR A 4 -1.73 -11.08 -3.53
CA THR A 4 -2.03 -11.00 -4.95
C THR A 4 -3.15 -9.99 -5.24
N THR A 5 -3.08 -9.39 -6.43
CA THR A 5 -4.16 -8.53 -6.94
C THR A 5 -5.28 -9.35 -7.61
N THR A 6 -5.03 -10.62 -7.88
CA THR A 6 -6.02 -11.51 -8.49
C THR A 6 -7.11 -11.90 -7.48
N PRO A 7 -8.32 -12.23 -7.93
CA PRO A 7 -9.40 -12.68 -7.03
C PRO A 7 -9.21 -14.11 -6.53
N GLN A 8 -8.31 -14.87 -7.14
CA GLN A 8 -8.05 -16.27 -6.80
C GLN A 8 -6.54 -16.51 -6.86
N ILE A 9 -6.10 -17.61 -6.24
CA ILE A 9 -4.71 -18.04 -6.27
C ILE A 9 -4.69 -19.42 -6.95
N GLU A 10 -4.04 -19.47 -8.12
CA GLU A 10 -3.94 -20.72 -8.89
C GLU A 10 -3.25 -21.81 -8.09
N GLY A 11 -3.80 -23.00 -8.14
CA GLY A 11 -3.29 -24.15 -7.38
C GLY A 11 -3.74 -24.23 -5.94
N HIS A 12 -4.54 -23.25 -5.49
CA HIS A 12 -5.06 -23.20 -4.12
C HIS A 12 -6.56 -23.00 -4.10
N THR A 13 -7.20 -23.51 -3.08
CA THR A 13 -8.63 -23.30 -2.84
C THR A 13 -8.81 -22.37 -1.66
N ILE A 14 -9.65 -21.35 -1.82
CA ILE A 14 -10.03 -20.47 -0.71
C ILE A 14 -11.02 -21.27 0.17
N ARG A 15 -10.61 -21.53 1.41
CA ARG A 15 -11.41 -22.25 2.39
C ARG A 15 -12.29 -21.36 3.23
N GLU A 16 -11.81 -20.14 3.49
CA GLU A 16 -12.51 -19.21 4.37
C GLU A 16 -12.15 -17.79 4.01
N TYR A 17 -13.15 -16.90 4.01
CA TYR A 17 -12.96 -15.46 3.90
C TYR A 17 -12.94 -14.85 5.29
N LYS A 18 -11.86 -14.17 5.64
CA LYS A 18 -11.70 -13.55 6.96
C LYS A 18 -12.17 -12.10 7.00
N GLY A 19 -12.29 -11.47 5.84
CA GLY A 19 -12.80 -10.10 5.74
C GLY A 19 -11.85 -9.16 5.03
N VAL A 20 -12.27 -7.91 4.93
CA VAL A 20 -11.50 -6.84 4.29
C VAL A 20 -10.41 -6.36 5.25
N VAL A 21 -9.20 -6.22 4.73
CA VAL A 21 -8.06 -5.66 5.45
C VAL A 21 -7.50 -4.47 4.69
N THR A 22 -6.93 -3.54 5.43
CA THR A 22 -6.35 -2.32 4.87
C THR A 22 -5.01 -2.01 5.53
N GLY A 23 -4.22 -1.18 4.86
CA GLY A 23 -3.02 -0.58 5.42
C GLY A 23 -2.90 0.84 4.89
N GLU A 24 -2.43 1.77 5.72
CA GLU A 24 -2.34 3.18 5.36
C GLU A 24 -1.02 3.78 5.84
N THR A 25 -0.39 4.58 4.99
CA THR A 25 0.77 5.38 5.36
C THR A 25 0.56 6.80 4.89
N ILE A 26 0.72 7.75 5.80
CA ILE A 26 0.56 9.17 5.48
C ILE A 26 1.93 9.84 5.55
N ILE A 27 2.31 10.48 4.44
CA ILE A 27 3.51 11.29 4.35
C ILE A 27 3.11 12.73 4.67
N GLY A 28 3.74 13.31 5.70
CA GLY A 28 3.35 14.60 6.25
C GLY A 28 3.63 15.79 5.34
N ALA A 29 3.02 16.92 5.68
CA ALA A 29 3.03 18.13 4.87
C ALA A 29 4.42 18.68 4.55
N ASN A 30 5.34 18.66 5.50
CA ASN A 30 6.69 19.18 5.30
C ASN A 30 7.46 18.35 4.26
N PHE A 31 7.30 17.03 4.31
CA PHE A 31 7.93 16.16 3.35
C PHE A 31 7.37 16.36 1.94
N VAL A 32 6.04 16.48 1.80
CA VAL A 32 5.39 16.71 0.50
C VAL A 32 5.81 18.04 -0.09
N LYS A 33 5.94 19.08 0.74
CA LYS A 33 6.44 20.38 0.30
C LYS A 33 7.85 20.28 -0.27
N ASP A 34 8.74 19.59 0.41
CA ASP A 34 10.11 19.36 -0.03
C ASP A 34 10.14 18.52 -1.30
N PHE A 35 9.26 17.53 -1.39
CA PHE A 35 9.09 16.68 -2.57
C PHE A 35 8.79 17.54 -3.81
N PHE A 36 7.77 18.38 -3.74
CA PHE A 36 7.39 19.21 -4.90
C PHE A 36 8.44 20.28 -5.21
N ALA A 37 9.12 20.82 -4.20
CA ALA A 37 10.23 21.74 -4.43
C ALA A 37 11.39 21.05 -5.15
N GLY A 38 11.70 19.81 -4.77
CA GLY A 38 12.73 18.99 -5.41
C GLY A 38 12.42 18.66 -6.87
N ILE A 39 11.16 18.46 -7.21
CA ILE A 39 10.75 18.16 -8.59
C ILE A 39 11.14 19.29 -9.56
N ARG A 40 11.14 20.55 -9.10
CA ARG A 40 11.51 21.68 -9.93
C ARG A 40 12.98 21.66 -10.36
N ASP A 41 13.84 21.01 -9.58
CA ASP A 41 15.27 20.96 -9.80
C ASP A 41 15.71 19.66 -10.52
N ILE A 42 14.75 18.81 -10.87
CA ILE A 42 15.04 17.54 -11.54
C ILE A 42 15.34 17.77 -13.02
N VAL A 43 16.54 17.36 -13.42
CA VAL A 43 16.95 17.30 -14.82
C VAL A 43 16.97 15.81 -15.20
N GLY A 44 16.19 15.43 -16.23
CA GLY A 44 16.12 14.05 -16.69
C GLY A 44 14.91 13.24 -16.23
N GLY A 45 13.95 13.83 -15.52
CA GLY A 45 12.61 13.28 -15.32
C GLY A 45 12.40 12.31 -14.16
N ARG A 46 13.44 11.86 -13.45
CA ARG A 46 13.26 10.92 -12.32
C ARG A 46 13.97 11.43 -11.07
N SER A 47 13.32 11.22 -9.94
CA SER A 47 13.88 11.53 -8.63
C SER A 47 13.99 10.25 -7.80
N GLY A 48 15.17 9.65 -7.76
CA GLY A 48 15.41 8.39 -7.06
C GLY A 48 15.11 8.43 -5.57
N SER A 49 15.41 9.56 -4.89
CA SER A 49 15.16 9.68 -3.45
C SER A 49 13.66 9.74 -3.14
N TYR A 50 12.86 10.41 -3.95
CA TYR A 50 11.42 10.49 -3.76
C TYR A 50 10.71 9.20 -4.18
N GLU A 51 11.17 8.55 -5.24
CA GLU A 51 10.70 7.23 -5.64
C GLU A 51 10.91 6.23 -4.49
N LYS A 52 12.07 6.29 -3.84
CA LYS A 52 12.38 5.42 -2.70
C LYS A 52 11.40 5.61 -1.55
N VAL A 53 11.04 6.84 -1.23
CA VAL A 53 10.07 7.12 -0.15
C VAL A 53 8.68 6.59 -0.50
N LEU A 54 8.24 6.73 -1.75
CA LEU A 54 6.96 6.18 -2.20
C LEU A 54 6.95 4.66 -2.11
N ILE A 55 8.04 4.01 -2.49
CA ILE A 55 8.18 2.55 -2.39
C ILE A 55 8.15 2.12 -0.91
N GLU A 56 8.86 2.80 -0.04
CA GLU A 56 8.86 2.51 1.40
C GLU A 56 7.48 2.70 2.02
N ALA A 57 6.76 3.76 1.64
CA ALA A 57 5.40 4.01 2.11
C ALA A 57 4.44 2.90 1.66
N LYS A 58 4.55 2.46 0.42
CA LYS A 58 3.78 1.32 -0.10
C LYS A 58 4.08 0.05 0.69
N GLU A 59 5.36 -0.26 0.89
CA GLU A 59 5.77 -1.44 1.64
C GLU A 59 5.28 -1.42 3.08
N THR A 60 5.29 -0.26 3.73
CA THR A 60 4.75 -0.09 5.08
C THR A 60 3.25 -0.34 5.10
N SER A 61 2.50 0.20 4.14
CA SER A 61 1.06 -0.03 4.03
C SER A 61 0.74 -1.51 3.78
N MET A 62 1.52 -2.17 2.92
CA MET A 62 1.37 -3.61 2.67
C MET A 62 1.65 -4.43 3.92
N ARG A 63 2.66 -4.07 4.69
CA ARG A 63 3.02 -4.76 5.94
C ARG A 63 1.92 -4.61 6.98
N GLU A 64 1.37 -3.42 7.17
CA GLU A 64 0.25 -3.21 8.09
C GLU A 64 -0.96 -4.07 7.70
N MET A 65 -1.30 -4.07 6.43
CA MET A 65 -2.41 -4.89 5.92
C MET A 65 -2.16 -6.38 6.18
N THR A 66 -0.93 -6.84 5.91
CA THR A 66 -0.52 -8.22 6.13
C THR A 66 -0.60 -8.61 7.62
N ASP A 67 -0.13 -7.73 8.51
CA ASP A 67 -0.19 -7.98 9.96
C ASP A 67 -1.64 -8.09 10.43
N ARG A 68 -2.52 -7.24 9.92
CA ARG A 68 -3.96 -7.30 10.23
C ARG A 68 -4.59 -8.61 9.73
N ALA A 69 -4.21 -9.05 8.54
CA ALA A 69 -4.69 -10.33 8.01
C ALA A 69 -4.20 -11.51 8.85
N GLN A 70 -2.95 -11.50 9.28
CA GLN A 70 -2.41 -12.55 10.14
C GLN A 70 -3.12 -12.64 11.49
N ARG A 71 -3.50 -11.50 12.07
CA ARG A 71 -4.27 -11.46 13.32
C ARG A 71 -5.66 -12.08 13.16
N LEU A 72 -6.22 -12.05 11.96
CA LEU A 72 -7.49 -12.70 11.66
C LEU A 72 -7.33 -14.21 11.40
N GLY A 73 -6.10 -14.71 11.36
CA GLY A 73 -5.81 -16.10 11.04
C GLY A 73 -5.71 -16.41 9.57
N ALA A 74 -5.61 -15.41 8.71
CA ALA A 74 -5.45 -15.58 7.27
C ALA A 74 -4.03 -16.01 6.90
N ASN A 75 -3.89 -16.69 5.77
CA ASN A 75 -2.61 -17.05 5.19
C ASN A 75 -2.41 -16.53 3.76
N ALA A 76 -3.35 -15.74 3.28
CA ALA A 76 -3.24 -15.05 1.99
C ALA A 76 -4.13 -13.81 1.97
N ILE A 77 -3.82 -12.89 1.05
CA ILE A 77 -4.67 -11.74 0.76
C ILE A 77 -4.87 -11.68 -0.75
N VAL A 78 -6.12 -11.66 -1.19
CA VAL A 78 -6.50 -11.58 -2.59
C VAL A 78 -7.15 -10.24 -2.90
N GLY A 79 -7.24 -9.89 -4.18
CA GLY A 79 -7.90 -8.67 -4.64
C GLY A 79 -7.25 -7.39 -4.12
N ILE A 80 -5.93 -7.38 -3.96
CA ILE A 80 -5.22 -6.22 -3.42
C ILE A 80 -5.32 -5.05 -4.38
N ASP A 81 -5.63 -3.88 -3.83
CA ASP A 81 -5.61 -2.60 -4.51
C ASP A 81 -4.64 -1.66 -3.77
N ILE A 82 -3.91 -0.85 -4.52
CA ILE A 82 -2.96 0.12 -3.97
C ILE A 82 -3.30 1.48 -4.53
N ASP A 83 -3.60 2.43 -3.65
CA ASP A 83 -3.96 3.79 -4.01
C ASP A 83 -2.96 4.80 -3.47
N TYR A 84 -2.69 5.81 -4.27
CA TYR A 84 -1.90 6.98 -3.88
C TYR A 84 -2.80 8.20 -4.00
N GLU A 85 -3.02 8.90 -2.89
CA GLU A 85 -3.92 10.05 -2.86
C GLU A 85 -3.28 11.23 -2.14
N THR A 86 -3.51 12.43 -2.68
CA THR A 86 -3.20 13.65 -1.94
C THR A 86 -4.37 13.96 -1.00
N ILE A 87 -4.05 14.26 0.24
CA ILE A 87 -5.02 14.59 1.28
C ILE A 87 -4.61 15.85 2.00
N GLY A 88 -5.45 16.32 2.91
CA GLY A 88 -5.20 17.54 3.66
C GLY A 88 -5.55 18.80 2.87
N GLN A 89 -5.33 19.96 3.50
CA GLN A 89 -5.63 21.24 2.89
C GLN A 89 -4.71 21.49 1.71
N ASN A 90 -5.27 21.73 0.52
CA ASN A 90 -4.55 21.95 -0.73
C ASN A 90 -3.64 20.79 -1.16
N GLY A 91 -4.00 19.55 -0.77
CA GLY A 91 -3.17 18.41 -1.11
C GLY A 91 -1.82 18.41 -0.42
N SER A 92 -1.75 18.91 0.80
CA SER A 92 -0.49 19.09 1.55
C SER A 92 0.10 17.81 2.11
N MET A 93 -0.64 16.70 2.05
CA MET A 93 -0.17 15.39 2.50
C MET A 93 -0.42 14.34 1.42
N LEU A 94 0.36 13.28 1.44
CA LEU A 94 0.20 12.15 0.54
C LEU A 94 -0.13 10.90 1.36
N MET A 95 -1.17 10.17 0.95
CA MET A 95 -1.55 8.90 1.56
C MET A 95 -1.30 7.76 0.57
N VAL A 96 -0.68 6.70 1.05
CA VAL A 96 -0.62 5.42 0.36
C VAL A 96 -1.50 4.45 1.11
N ALA A 97 -2.54 3.96 0.45
CA ALA A 97 -3.50 3.03 1.04
C ALA A 97 -3.49 1.71 0.28
N THR A 98 -3.55 0.62 1.01
CA THR A 98 -3.70 -0.72 0.46
C THR A 98 -4.98 -1.33 1.01
N SER A 99 -5.61 -2.18 0.23
CA SER A 99 -6.79 -2.92 0.66
C SER A 99 -6.79 -4.30 0.00
N GLY A 100 -7.50 -5.23 0.59
CA GLY A 100 -7.64 -6.57 0.05
C GLY A 100 -8.55 -7.41 0.90
N THR A 101 -8.75 -8.67 0.50
CA THR A 101 -9.55 -9.64 1.24
C THR A 101 -8.63 -10.67 1.86
N ALA A 102 -8.64 -10.75 3.18
CA ALA A 102 -7.91 -11.77 3.92
C ALA A 102 -8.63 -13.10 3.81
N VAL A 103 -7.90 -14.15 3.44
CA VAL A 103 -8.46 -15.50 3.21
C VAL A 103 -7.57 -16.56 3.82
N VAL A 104 -8.18 -17.73 4.03
CA VAL A 104 -7.45 -18.97 4.34
C VAL A 104 -7.47 -19.85 3.10
N ILE A 105 -6.30 -20.22 2.63
CA ILE A 105 -6.12 -21.16 1.51
C ILE A 105 -5.49 -22.44 2.00
N ASP A 106 -5.76 -23.52 1.28
CA ASP A 106 -5.14 -24.82 1.57
C ASP A 106 -3.71 -24.94 1.01
#